data_6c959cd43322027c0f0900d3154cffd9
#
_entry.id   6c959cd43322027c0f0900d3154cffd9
#
_cell.length_a   1.000
_cell.length_b   1.000
_cell.length_c   1.000
_cell.angle_alpha   90.00
_cell.angle_beta   90.00
_cell.angle_gamma   90.00
#
_symmetry.space_group_name_H-M   'P 1'
#
loop_
_entity.id
_entity.type
_entity.pdbx_description
1 polymer ?
#
loop_
_entity_poly.entity_id
_entity_poly.type
_entity_poly.pdbx_seq_one_letter_code
_entity_poly.pdbx_strand_id
1 'polypeptide(L)'
;MDKTEKVEHPFTVFTLGRICYQKNPTLFNEIAEKLPEIRFVWIGDGEFREELKSKNIEITGWADRATAIRYAVNADVFLLPSRWEGLPISLLESMYMKKICVVSNVIGNRDVIKSRLNGFVCDTLEDYVQAIQCAKDNKVGNMAEKAYLNILEQFNTRVMSMEYQNIYENRQ
;
A
#
# COMPACT_ATOMS: atom_id res chain seq x y z
N MET A 1 0.35 -25.76 16.99
CA MET A 1 -0.21 -24.41 17.25
C MET A 1 0.98 -23.49 17.53
N ASP A 2 1.62 -23.00 16.47
CA ASP A 2 2.72 -22.04 16.62
C ASP A 2 2.13 -20.65 16.86
N LYS A 3 2.30 -20.16 18.10
CA LYS A 3 2.17 -18.76 18.41
C LYS A 3 3.41 -18.08 17.80
N THR A 4 3.30 -17.55 16.60
CA THR A 4 4.27 -16.58 16.12
C THR A 4 4.26 -15.42 17.10
N GLU A 5 5.30 -15.30 17.90
CA GLU A 5 5.57 -14.14 18.73
C GLU A 5 5.58 -12.91 17.78
N LYS A 6 4.62 -12.02 17.99
CA LYS A 6 4.64 -10.70 17.34
C LYS A 6 5.89 -10.01 17.87
N VAL A 7 6.90 -9.90 17.04
CA VAL A 7 8.04 -9.02 17.34
C VAL A 7 7.44 -7.61 17.47
N GLU A 8 7.52 -7.02 18.67
CA GLU A 8 7.10 -5.65 18.90
C GLU A 8 7.98 -4.72 18.06
N HIS A 9 7.43 -4.20 17.00
CA HIS A 9 8.05 -3.14 16.19
C HIS A 9 7.19 -1.87 16.28
N PRO A 10 7.77 -0.68 16.14
CA PRO A 10 7.01 0.55 16.13
C PRO A 10 6.01 0.52 14.95
N PHE A 11 4.79 1.02 15.18
CA PHE A 11 3.77 1.11 14.13
C PHE A 11 4.36 1.85 12.91
N THR A 12 4.36 1.17 11.77
CA THR A 12 5.10 1.60 10.58
C THR A 12 4.18 1.67 9.36
N VAL A 13 4.22 2.82 8.71
CA VAL A 13 3.60 3.06 7.40
C VAL A 13 4.69 2.94 6.33
N PHE A 14 4.43 2.22 5.25
CA PHE A 14 5.40 2.09 4.17
C PHE A 14 4.79 2.32 2.79
N THR A 15 5.64 2.67 1.84
CA THR A 15 5.37 2.60 0.41
C THR A 15 6.52 1.89 -0.30
N LEU A 16 6.26 1.39 -1.51
CA LEU A 16 7.22 0.64 -2.31
C LEU A 16 7.22 1.15 -3.74
N GLY A 17 8.37 1.55 -4.23
CA GLY A 17 8.56 1.94 -5.61
C GLY A 17 9.48 3.15 -5.80
N ARG A 18 9.62 3.58 -7.05
CA ARG A 18 10.44 4.74 -7.41
C ARG A 18 9.88 6.03 -6.80
N ILE A 19 10.75 6.87 -6.24
CA ILE A 19 10.39 8.21 -5.78
C ILE A 19 10.28 9.12 -7.00
N CYS A 20 9.08 9.25 -7.55
CA CYS A 20 8.79 9.99 -8.77
C CYS A 20 7.51 10.82 -8.65
N TYR A 21 7.30 11.75 -9.56
CA TYR A 21 6.13 12.64 -9.56
C TYR A 21 4.80 11.88 -9.49
N GLN A 22 4.71 10.74 -10.20
CA GLN A 22 3.52 9.88 -10.19
C GLN A 22 3.16 9.41 -8.78
N LYS A 23 4.15 9.00 -7.98
CA LYS A 23 3.95 8.44 -6.65
C LYS A 23 3.68 9.50 -5.56
N ASN A 24 3.77 10.79 -5.94
CA ASN A 24 3.40 11.93 -5.09
C ASN A 24 4.15 11.98 -3.74
N PRO A 25 5.50 12.02 -3.76
CA PRO A 25 6.29 12.08 -2.53
C PRO A 25 5.97 13.31 -1.67
N THR A 26 5.54 14.42 -2.27
CA THR A 26 5.11 15.61 -1.54
C THR A 26 3.94 15.29 -0.59
N LEU A 27 2.87 14.66 -1.09
CA LEU A 27 1.73 14.28 -0.25
C LEU A 27 2.13 13.20 0.79
N PHE A 28 2.99 12.26 0.42
CA PHE A 28 3.53 11.29 1.40
C PHE A 28 4.25 12.00 2.55
N ASN A 29 5.05 13.02 2.25
CA ASN A 29 5.75 13.83 3.24
C ASN A 29 4.76 14.60 4.14
N GLU A 30 3.75 15.26 3.55
CA GLU A 30 2.72 16.01 4.29
C GLU A 30 1.95 15.10 5.26
N ILE A 31 1.63 13.86 4.84
CA ILE A 31 0.98 12.86 5.71
C ILE A 31 1.92 12.50 6.88
N ALA A 32 3.20 12.28 6.62
CA ALA A 32 4.18 11.95 7.65
C ALA A 32 4.36 13.10 8.66
N GLU A 33 4.37 14.36 8.21
CA GLU A 33 4.45 15.53 9.07
C GLU A 33 3.23 15.67 10.01
N LYS A 34 2.04 15.23 9.57
CA LYS A 34 0.83 15.20 10.42
C LYS A 34 0.84 14.09 11.46
N LEU A 35 1.70 13.11 11.32
CA LEU A 35 1.79 11.92 12.19
C LEU A 35 3.23 11.70 12.68
N PRO A 36 3.82 12.66 13.41
CA PRO A 36 5.24 12.65 13.77
C PRO A 36 5.64 11.48 14.68
N GLU A 37 4.68 10.87 15.37
CA GLU A 37 4.90 9.72 16.24
C GLU A 37 4.86 8.37 15.50
N ILE A 38 4.58 8.36 14.20
CA ILE A 38 4.54 7.17 13.36
C ILE A 38 5.79 7.10 12.50
N ARG A 39 6.38 5.93 12.38
CA ARG A 39 7.49 5.67 11.47
C ARG A 39 6.97 5.51 10.05
N PHE A 40 7.55 6.24 9.11
CA PHE A 40 7.29 6.10 7.69
C PHE A 40 8.53 5.55 6.98
N VAL A 41 8.33 4.65 6.02
CA VAL A 41 9.41 4.05 5.23
C VAL A 41 9.07 4.12 3.75
N TRP A 42 9.93 4.77 2.98
CA TRP A 42 9.88 4.67 1.53
C TRP A 42 10.89 3.62 1.06
N ILE A 43 10.40 2.50 0.54
CA ILE A 43 11.24 1.42 0.03
C ILE A 43 11.50 1.70 -1.45
N GLY A 44 12.66 2.27 -1.74
CA GLY A 44 13.04 2.69 -3.08
C GLY A 44 13.85 3.98 -3.10
N ASP A 45 14.13 4.45 -4.30
CA ASP A 45 14.84 5.72 -4.56
C ASP A 45 14.27 6.41 -5.80
N GLY A 46 14.69 7.64 -6.08
CA GLY A 46 14.30 8.35 -7.30
C GLY A 46 14.59 9.85 -7.26
N GLU A 47 14.25 10.50 -8.36
CA GLU A 47 14.56 11.89 -8.64
C GLU A 47 13.85 12.91 -7.73
N PHE A 48 12.78 12.51 -7.06
CA PHE A 48 12.02 13.35 -6.13
C PHE A 48 12.33 13.07 -4.66
N ARG A 49 13.47 12.45 -4.37
CA ARG A 49 13.91 12.13 -3.00
C ARG A 49 13.91 13.34 -2.07
N GLU A 50 14.31 14.51 -2.58
CA GLU A 50 14.39 15.75 -1.81
C GLU A 50 13.03 16.31 -1.34
N GLU A 51 11.93 15.76 -1.84
CA GLU A 51 10.59 16.09 -1.35
C GLU A 51 10.26 15.42 0.00
N LEU A 52 10.99 14.38 0.37
CA LEU A 52 10.79 13.63 1.60
C LEU A 52 11.67 14.21 2.71
N LYS A 53 11.16 15.22 3.43
CA LYS A 53 11.90 16.04 4.42
C LYS A 53 11.55 15.73 5.87
N SER A 54 10.43 15.09 6.11
CA SER A 54 9.95 14.81 7.46
C SER A 54 10.90 13.87 8.20
N LYS A 55 11.20 14.17 9.45
CA LYS A 55 12.21 13.47 10.26
C LYS A 55 11.84 12.01 10.58
N ASN A 56 10.56 11.67 10.48
CA ASN A 56 10.04 10.34 10.72
C ASN A 56 9.96 9.47 9.44
N ILE A 57 10.52 9.97 8.32
CA ILE A 57 10.63 9.21 7.07
C ILE A 57 12.04 8.63 6.93
N GLU A 58 12.08 7.32 6.76
CA GLU A 58 13.27 6.57 6.33
C GLU A 58 13.16 6.28 4.83
N ILE A 59 14.24 6.52 4.07
CA ILE A 59 14.34 6.16 2.65
C ILE A 59 15.39 5.06 2.55
N THR A 60 15.00 3.87 2.09
CA THR A 60 15.93 2.73 2.03
C THR A 60 16.95 2.84 0.90
N GLY A 61 16.70 3.69 -0.10
CA GLY A 61 17.39 3.62 -1.38
C GLY A 61 16.91 2.41 -2.20
N TRP A 62 17.60 2.11 -3.29
CA TRP A 62 17.31 0.93 -4.11
C TRP A 62 17.51 -0.35 -3.28
N ALA A 63 16.45 -1.14 -3.18
CA ALA A 63 16.43 -2.39 -2.44
C ALA A 63 16.15 -3.56 -3.40
N ASP A 64 16.81 -4.69 -3.17
CA ASP A 64 16.42 -5.93 -3.83
C ASP A 64 15.07 -6.44 -3.30
N ARG A 65 14.48 -7.41 -4.03
CA ARG A 65 13.16 -7.96 -3.70
C ARG A 65 13.11 -8.53 -2.26
N ALA A 66 14.15 -9.22 -1.83
CA ALA A 66 14.19 -9.86 -0.51
C ALA A 66 14.21 -8.80 0.61
N THR A 67 14.99 -7.75 0.44
CA THR A 67 15.05 -6.61 1.35
C THR A 67 13.73 -5.84 1.36
N ALA A 68 13.14 -5.57 0.20
CA ALA A 68 11.84 -4.90 0.11
C ALA A 68 10.73 -5.67 0.85
N ILE A 69 10.68 -6.99 0.67
CA ILE A 69 9.73 -7.86 1.38
C ILE A 69 9.96 -7.81 2.89
N ARG A 70 11.22 -7.84 3.37
CA ARG A 70 11.51 -7.73 4.82
C ARG A 70 10.96 -6.46 5.44
N TYR A 71 11.15 -5.31 4.77
CA TYR A 71 10.56 -4.05 5.24
C TYR A 71 9.04 -4.10 5.25
N ALA A 72 8.44 -4.57 4.16
CA ALA A 72 6.99 -4.66 4.02
C ALA A 72 6.35 -5.61 5.04
N VAL A 73 6.95 -6.77 5.31
CA VAL A 73 6.44 -7.74 6.29
C VAL A 73 6.44 -7.15 7.70
N ASN A 74 7.46 -6.36 8.06
CA ASN A 74 7.60 -5.70 9.36
C ASN A 74 6.91 -4.32 9.43
N ALA A 75 5.99 -4.01 8.54
CA ALA A 75 5.20 -2.79 8.55
C ALA A 75 3.70 -3.12 8.68
N ASP A 76 2.89 -2.12 9.00
CA ASP A 76 1.47 -2.27 9.31
C ASP A 76 0.56 -1.76 8.19
N VAL A 77 0.89 -0.60 7.63
CA VAL A 77 0.08 0.10 6.63
C VAL A 77 0.88 0.33 5.36
N PHE A 78 0.30 -0.04 4.23
CA PHE A 78 0.78 0.35 2.91
C PHE A 78 0.10 1.65 2.47
N LEU A 79 0.87 2.68 2.16
CA LEU A 79 0.40 3.99 1.75
C LEU A 79 0.77 4.25 0.28
N LEU A 80 -0.22 4.54 -0.57
CA LEU A 80 -0.02 4.83 -1.99
C LEU A 80 -0.79 6.09 -2.40
N PRO A 81 -0.23 7.30 -2.17
CA PRO A 81 -0.89 8.58 -2.47
C PRO A 81 -0.69 9.04 -3.91
N SER A 82 -0.57 8.12 -4.85
CA SER A 82 -0.23 8.37 -6.26
C SER A 82 -1.21 9.34 -6.94
N ARG A 83 -0.69 10.12 -7.88
CA ARG A 83 -1.48 11.02 -8.75
C ARG A 83 -2.27 10.26 -9.81
N TRP A 84 -1.74 9.13 -10.28
CA TRP A 84 -2.40 8.19 -11.20
C TRP A 84 -1.78 6.80 -11.06
N GLU A 85 -2.59 5.78 -11.32
CA GLU A 85 -2.18 4.38 -11.39
C GLU A 85 -2.96 3.66 -12.50
N GLY A 86 -2.30 2.68 -13.12
CA GLY A 86 -2.98 1.68 -13.94
C GLY A 86 -3.43 0.52 -13.06
N LEU A 87 -2.58 -0.50 -12.93
CA LEU A 87 -2.74 -1.56 -11.92
C LEU A 87 -1.48 -1.60 -11.06
N PRO A 88 -1.49 -1.04 -9.84
CA PRO A 88 -0.29 -0.92 -9.02
C PRO A 88 0.09 -2.26 -8.39
N ILE A 89 1.13 -2.90 -8.91
CA ILE A 89 1.60 -4.23 -8.42
C ILE A 89 1.97 -4.17 -6.94
N SER A 90 2.60 -3.08 -6.49
CA SER A 90 2.94 -2.90 -5.06
C SER A 90 1.72 -2.90 -4.14
N LEU A 91 0.56 -2.43 -4.61
CA LEU A 91 -0.71 -2.53 -3.89
C LEU A 91 -1.17 -3.99 -3.79
N LEU A 92 -1.16 -4.72 -4.92
CA LEU A 92 -1.54 -6.14 -4.92
C LEU A 92 -0.63 -6.98 -4.01
N GLU A 93 0.69 -6.74 -4.05
CA GLU A 93 1.65 -7.40 -3.17
C GLU A 93 1.38 -7.07 -1.69
N SER A 94 1.06 -5.82 -1.36
CA SER A 94 0.75 -5.40 0.00
C SER A 94 -0.55 -6.01 0.53
N MET A 95 -1.59 -6.11 -0.31
CA MET A 95 -2.82 -6.82 0.01
C MET A 95 -2.57 -8.31 0.25
N TYR A 96 -1.74 -8.94 -0.59
CA TYR A 96 -1.34 -10.34 -0.40
C TYR A 96 -0.59 -10.56 0.92
N MET A 97 0.22 -9.59 1.35
CA MET A 97 0.90 -9.59 2.65
C MET A 97 -0.01 -9.19 3.83
N LYS A 98 -1.33 -9.09 3.61
CA LYS A 98 -2.33 -8.69 4.62
C LYS A 98 -2.02 -7.35 5.28
N LYS A 99 -1.55 -6.36 4.51
CA LYS A 99 -1.36 -5.01 5.01
C LYS A 99 -2.65 -4.20 4.88
N ILE A 100 -2.87 -3.26 5.80
CA ILE A 100 -3.92 -2.25 5.62
C ILE A 100 -3.47 -1.31 4.51
N CYS A 101 -4.27 -1.21 3.44
CA CYS A 101 -3.94 -0.39 2.29
C CYS A 101 -4.70 0.94 2.34
N VAL A 102 -3.96 2.05 2.28
CA VAL A 102 -4.47 3.41 2.25
C VAL A 102 -4.01 4.04 0.94
N VAL A 103 -4.92 4.36 0.04
CA VAL A 103 -4.60 4.72 -1.35
C VAL A 103 -5.35 5.98 -1.80
N SER A 104 -4.81 6.67 -2.79
CA SER A 104 -5.48 7.80 -3.46
C SER A 104 -6.69 7.35 -4.28
N ASN A 105 -7.65 8.28 -4.45
CA ASN A 105 -8.85 8.08 -5.26
C ASN A 105 -8.58 8.22 -6.76
N VAL A 106 -7.72 7.34 -7.31
CA VAL A 106 -7.42 7.26 -8.74
C VAL A 106 -7.92 5.92 -9.31
N ILE A 107 -8.14 5.85 -10.63
CA ILE A 107 -8.80 4.72 -11.30
C ILE A 107 -8.18 3.38 -10.87
N GLY A 108 -6.90 3.15 -11.10
CA GLY A 108 -6.25 1.88 -10.81
C GLY A 108 -6.32 1.46 -9.32
N ASN A 109 -6.35 2.41 -8.39
CA ASN A 109 -6.51 2.11 -6.97
C ASN A 109 -7.96 1.73 -6.63
N ARG A 110 -8.95 2.47 -7.17
CA ARG A 110 -10.38 2.21 -6.95
C ARG A 110 -10.87 0.90 -7.56
N ASP A 111 -10.22 0.44 -8.61
CA ASP A 111 -10.54 -0.84 -9.23
C ASP A 111 -10.24 -2.00 -8.28
N VAL A 112 -9.23 -1.84 -7.44
CA VAL A 112 -8.75 -2.85 -6.48
C VAL A 112 -9.32 -2.65 -5.08
N ILE A 113 -9.31 -1.40 -4.58
CA ILE A 113 -9.75 -1.08 -3.22
C ILE A 113 -11.21 -0.62 -3.20
N LYS A 114 -12.02 -1.31 -2.42
CA LYS A 114 -13.37 -0.89 -2.03
C LYS A 114 -13.28 -0.27 -0.64
N SER A 115 -13.43 1.05 -0.58
CA SER A 115 -13.18 1.82 0.63
C SER A 115 -13.96 1.29 1.83
N ARG A 116 -13.29 1.19 2.99
CA ARG A 116 -13.78 0.63 4.25
C ARG A 116 -14.12 -0.88 4.23
N LEU A 117 -13.98 -1.56 3.09
CA LEU A 117 -14.19 -3.00 2.97
C LEU A 117 -12.86 -3.77 3.02
N ASN A 118 -11.95 -3.46 2.11
CA ASN A 118 -10.64 -4.09 1.96
C ASN A 118 -9.45 -3.11 1.97
N GLY A 119 -9.70 -1.84 2.30
CA GLY A 119 -8.73 -0.76 2.38
C GLY A 119 -9.42 0.59 2.53
N PHE A 120 -8.64 1.66 2.41
CA PHE A 120 -9.14 3.04 2.42
C PHE A 120 -8.80 3.73 1.10
N VAL A 121 -9.79 4.40 0.51
CA VAL A 121 -9.61 5.31 -0.63
C VAL A 121 -9.76 6.73 -0.10
N CYS A 122 -8.77 7.57 -0.33
CA CYS A 122 -8.63 8.91 0.26
C CYS A 122 -8.59 9.99 -0.83
N ASP A 123 -9.27 11.09 -0.56
CA ASP A 123 -9.30 12.28 -1.42
C ASP A 123 -8.49 13.44 -0.83
N THR A 124 -8.49 13.57 0.48
CA THR A 124 -7.88 14.70 1.20
C THR A 124 -6.77 14.22 2.14
N LEU A 125 -5.87 15.13 2.52
CA LEU A 125 -4.83 14.87 3.52
C LEU A 125 -5.43 14.32 4.83
N GLU A 126 -6.55 14.87 5.26
CA GLU A 126 -7.26 14.45 6.46
C GLU A 126 -7.76 13.02 6.37
N ASP A 127 -8.24 12.57 5.20
CA ASP A 127 -8.67 11.18 5.00
C ASP A 127 -7.52 10.20 5.22
N TYR A 128 -6.32 10.51 4.69
CA TYR A 128 -5.13 9.69 4.91
C TYR A 128 -4.75 9.61 6.39
N VAL A 129 -4.73 10.76 7.07
CA VAL A 129 -4.39 10.83 8.50
C VAL A 129 -5.38 10.00 9.31
N GLN A 130 -6.68 10.15 9.07
CA GLN A 130 -7.74 9.40 9.76
C GLN A 130 -7.64 7.89 9.47
N ALA A 131 -7.40 7.49 8.21
CA ALA A 131 -7.25 6.09 7.84
C ALA A 131 -6.07 5.42 8.56
N ILE A 132 -4.92 6.09 8.61
CA ILE A 132 -3.72 5.60 9.30
C ILE A 132 -3.97 5.51 10.81
N GLN A 133 -4.61 6.51 11.42
CA GLN A 133 -4.97 6.48 12.84
C GLN A 133 -5.97 5.36 13.16
N CYS A 134 -6.98 5.13 12.30
CA CYS A 134 -7.89 3.99 12.45
C CYS A 134 -7.14 2.66 12.43
N ALA A 135 -6.13 2.53 11.57
CA ALA A 135 -5.29 1.33 11.53
C ALA A 135 -4.45 1.17 12.81
N LYS A 136 -3.82 2.26 13.28
CA LYS A 136 -3.02 2.28 14.51
C LYS A 136 -3.86 1.92 15.74
N ASP A 137 -5.08 2.43 15.82
CA ASP A 137 -6.04 2.14 16.90
C ASP A 137 -6.71 0.76 16.79
N ASN A 138 -6.32 -0.05 15.80
CA ASN A 138 -6.92 -1.35 15.50
C ASN A 138 -8.44 -1.30 15.24
N LYS A 139 -8.94 -0.20 14.66
CA LYS A 139 -10.36 0.03 14.32
C LYS A 139 -10.71 -0.38 12.88
N VAL A 140 -9.97 -1.32 12.32
CA VAL A 140 -10.09 -1.76 10.91
C VAL A 140 -10.72 -3.15 10.75
N GLY A 141 -11.01 -3.83 11.85
CA GLY A 141 -11.62 -5.17 11.85
C GLY A 141 -10.83 -6.17 11.01
N ASN A 142 -11.51 -6.87 10.10
CA ASN A 142 -10.91 -7.89 9.23
C ASN A 142 -10.54 -7.36 7.82
N MET A 143 -10.29 -6.06 7.68
CA MET A 143 -10.02 -5.40 6.40
C MET A 143 -8.85 -6.02 5.63
N ALA A 144 -7.73 -6.27 6.32
CA ALA A 144 -6.54 -6.90 5.72
C ALA A 144 -6.81 -8.32 5.23
N GLU A 145 -7.62 -9.10 5.96
CA GLU A 145 -8.03 -10.43 5.53
C GLU A 145 -8.92 -10.38 4.29
N LYS A 146 -9.87 -9.45 4.24
CA LYS A 146 -10.71 -9.24 3.04
C LYS A 146 -9.88 -8.82 1.84
N ALA A 147 -8.86 -7.95 2.03
CA ALA A 147 -7.93 -7.58 0.98
C ALA A 147 -7.19 -8.80 0.43
N TYR A 148 -6.67 -9.64 1.31
CA TYR A 148 -5.98 -10.88 0.93
C TYR A 148 -6.89 -11.85 0.15
N LEU A 149 -8.11 -12.10 0.63
CA LEU A 149 -9.06 -12.96 -0.07
C LEU A 149 -9.42 -12.42 -1.45
N ASN A 150 -9.60 -11.10 -1.58
CA ASN A 150 -9.86 -10.46 -2.87
C ASN A 150 -8.73 -10.70 -3.89
N ILE A 151 -7.45 -10.67 -3.44
CA ILE A 151 -6.31 -11.00 -4.29
C ILE A 151 -6.37 -12.45 -4.77
N LEU A 152 -6.66 -13.39 -3.87
CA LEU A 152 -6.75 -14.80 -4.22
C LEU A 152 -7.88 -15.11 -5.22
N GLU A 153 -8.99 -14.37 -5.14
CA GLU A 153 -10.16 -14.58 -5.99
C GLU A 153 -10.05 -13.88 -7.35
N GLN A 154 -9.50 -12.65 -7.41
CA GLN A 154 -9.62 -11.79 -8.59
C GLN A 154 -8.30 -11.47 -9.28
N PHE A 155 -7.18 -11.41 -8.54
CA PHE A 155 -5.90 -10.91 -9.06
C PHE A 155 -4.82 -12.01 -9.09
N ASN A 156 -5.13 -13.15 -9.69
CA ASN A 156 -4.16 -14.23 -9.86
C ASN A 156 -4.04 -14.64 -11.34
N THR A 157 -2.95 -15.31 -11.67
CA THR A 157 -2.64 -15.70 -13.07
C THR A 157 -3.69 -16.61 -13.68
N ARG A 158 -4.39 -17.42 -12.88
CA ARG A 158 -5.43 -18.32 -13.37
C ARG A 158 -6.65 -17.52 -13.82
N VAL A 159 -7.13 -16.57 -13.00
CA VAL A 159 -8.26 -15.71 -13.36
C VAL A 159 -7.94 -14.88 -14.59
N MET A 160 -6.75 -14.25 -14.62
CA MET A 160 -6.28 -13.50 -15.77
C MET A 160 -6.28 -14.34 -17.06
N SER A 161 -5.75 -15.57 -16.99
CA SER A 161 -5.71 -16.48 -18.14
C SER A 161 -7.11 -16.84 -18.64
N MET A 162 -8.05 -17.12 -17.72
CA MET A 162 -9.45 -17.43 -18.07
C MET A 162 -10.15 -16.23 -18.73
N GLU A 163 -9.95 -15.02 -18.21
CA GLU A 163 -10.55 -13.82 -18.79
C GLU A 163 -10.00 -13.52 -20.19
N TYR A 164 -8.69 -13.66 -20.41
CA TYR A 164 -8.10 -13.55 -21.75
C TYR A 164 -8.66 -14.60 -22.71
N GLN A 165 -8.78 -15.86 -22.29
CA GLN A 165 -9.36 -16.92 -23.10
C GLN A 165 -10.80 -16.59 -23.52
N ASN A 166 -11.64 -16.15 -22.58
CA ASN A 166 -13.01 -15.72 -22.86
C ASN A 166 -13.10 -14.58 -23.89
N ILE A 167 -12.18 -13.60 -23.82
CA ILE A 167 -12.12 -12.50 -24.80
C ILE A 167 -11.78 -13.03 -26.20
N TYR A 168 -10.86 -13.97 -26.31
CA TYR A 168 -10.48 -14.56 -27.61
C TYR A 168 -11.57 -15.46 -28.18
N GLU A 169 -12.25 -16.24 -27.36
CA GLU A 169 -13.34 -17.14 -27.80
C GLU A 169 -14.60 -16.38 -28.21
N ASN A 170 -14.92 -15.26 -27.55
CA ASN A 170 -16.09 -14.43 -27.87
C ASN A 170 -15.88 -13.43 -29.03
N ARG A 171 -14.72 -13.43 -29.69
CA ARG A 171 -14.42 -12.63 -30.89
C ARG A 171 -14.61 -13.40 -32.20
N GLN A 172 -15.15 -14.61 -32.16
CA GLN A 172 -15.61 -15.37 -33.33
C GLN A 172 -17.13 -15.19 -33.42
#